data_75ad1566a3747c306e128e479f3bb0b2
#
_entry.id   75ad1566a3747c306e128e479f3bb0b2
#
_cell.length_a   1.000
_cell.length_b   1.000
_cell.length_c   1.000
_cell.angle_alpha   90.00
_cell.angle_beta   90.00
_cell.angle_gamma   90.00
#
_symmetry.space_group_name_H-M   'P 1'
#
loop_
_entity.id
_entity.type
_entity.pdbx_description
1 polymer ?
#
loop_
_entity_poly.entity_id
_entity_poly.type
_entity_poly.pdbx_seq_one_letter_code
_entity_poly.pdbx_strand_id
1 'polypeptide(L)'
;MSAPKAETSRMRAYVQFLAAVLYFFLARSLASRGAAILVSDPLVPLVEQATLAFMLVFGYAAFGYWLNRQLSPVADQGLGMRLGWTGEVARGLATGWGLALVCVLPLALGGGIAISIITHVSAWGWLVADTVFFAFTALAEEVAFRGYGFQRFAVAVGPIGASIGFAAYYAIIQSLVPGSSRASLFVAMALGLVLSAAYLRTRALWVGWGINFGWKASRALLFGLAVAGVNSHSPVIQGDPMGPFWLTGGGFGLEGSWITFFLILLALPVVFRITRDLDFRYNAPVLVPAGIPVDLDAAARAQHETAMGSAEPAPPALIQIGPASTPPPAQPPQS
;
A
#
# COMPACT_ATOMS: atom_id res chain seq x y z
N MET A 1 20.50 26.74 -14.99
CA MET A 1 19.06 26.95 -15.29
C MET A 1 18.44 25.58 -15.50
N SER A 2 17.83 25.01 -14.46
CA SER A 2 17.05 23.79 -14.60
C SER A 2 15.71 24.16 -15.26
N ALA A 3 15.41 23.51 -16.38
CA ALA A 3 14.12 23.68 -17.03
C ALA A 3 12.97 23.45 -16.02
N PRO A 4 11.93 24.29 -16.03
CA PRO A 4 10.78 24.10 -15.15
C PRO A 4 10.23 22.70 -15.43
N LYS A 5 10.09 21.86 -14.38
CA LYS A 5 9.33 20.60 -14.45
C LYS A 5 7.97 20.99 -15.01
N ALA A 6 7.70 20.59 -16.27
CA ALA A 6 6.42 20.88 -16.89
C ALA A 6 5.33 20.33 -15.98
N GLU A 7 4.52 21.21 -15.39
CA GLU A 7 3.33 20.83 -14.65
C GLU A 7 2.53 19.93 -15.57
N THR A 8 2.43 18.67 -15.19
CA THR A 8 1.60 17.71 -15.95
C THR A 8 0.19 18.26 -15.88
N SER A 9 -0.38 18.68 -17.00
CA SER A 9 -1.74 19.25 -16.99
C SER A 9 -2.68 18.24 -16.34
N ARG A 10 -3.62 18.73 -15.54
CA ARG A 10 -4.62 17.86 -14.86
C ARG A 10 -5.32 16.92 -15.84
N MET A 11 -5.59 17.42 -17.04
CA MET A 11 -6.19 16.63 -18.12
C MET A 11 -5.29 15.46 -18.55
N ARG A 12 -3.97 15.70 -18.71
CA ARG A 12 -3.03 14.63 -19.06
C ARG A 12 -2.95 13.58 -17.94
N ALA A 13 -2.94 14.01 -16.68
CA ALA A 13 -2.94 13.09 -15.56
C ALA A 13 -4.22 12.24 -15.51
N TYR A 14 -5.37 12.84 -15.81
CA TYR A 14 -6.64 12.14 -15.90
C TYR A 14 -6.68 11.10 -17.03
N VAL A 15 -6.17 11.44 -18.22
CA VAL A 15 -6.05 10.48 -19.34
C VAL A 15 -5.12 9.32 -18.98
N GLN A 16 -3.99 9.61 -18.32
CA GLN A 16 -3.06 8.57 -17.84
C GLN A 16 -3.70 7.66 -16.78
N PHE A 17 -4.54 8.21 -15.91
CA PHE A 17 -5.33 7.43 -14.95
C PHE A 17 -6.30 6.49 -15.67
N LEU A 18 -7.06 6.98 -16.66
CA LEU A 18 -7.98 6.15 -17.45
C LEU A 18 -7.25 5.02 -18.18
N ALA A 19 -6.08 5.33 -18.76
CA ALA A 19 -5.23 4.31 -19.38
C ALA A 19 -4.77 3.24 -18.39
N ALA A 20 -4.43 3.63 -17.15
CA ALA A 20 -4.07 2.70 -16.10
C ALA A 20 -5.24 1.80 -15.67
N VAL A 21 -6.46 2.35 -15.60
CA VAL A 21 -7.68 1.57 -15.30
C VAL A 21 -7.97 0.56 -16.43
N LEU A 22 -7.91 0.99 -17.69
CA LEU A 22 -8.08 0.09 -18.82
C LEU A 22 -7.03 -1.03 -18.84
N TYR A 23 -5.78 -0.67 -18.59
CA TYR A 23 -4.70 -1.65 -18.47
C TYR A 23 -4.94 -2.65 -17.33
N PHE A 24 -5.43 -2.22 -16.17
CA PHE A 24 -5.79 -3.12 -15.08
C PHE A 24 -6.79 -4.21 -15.52
N PHE A 25 -7.87 -3.83 -16.21
CA PHE A 25 -8.85 -4.81 -16.69
C PHE A 25 -8.27 -5.75 -17.74
N LEU A 26 -7.43 -5.24 -18.64
CA LEU A 26 -6.71 -6.05 -19.61
C LEU A 26 -5.78 -7.05 -18.92
N ALA A 27 -4.93 -6.59 -18.02
CA ALA A 27 -3.99 -7.42 -17.27
C ALA A 27 -4.72 -8.51 -16.47
N ARG A 28 -5.83 -8.14 -15.79
CA ARG A 28 -6.67 -9.10 -15.06
C ARG A 28 -7.25 -10.18 -15.98
N SER A 29 -7.80 -9.78 -17.13
CA SER A 29 -8.35 -10.74 -18.11
C SER A 29 -7.27 -11.67 -18.67
N LEU A 30 -6.09 -11.13 -18.98
CA LEU A 30 -4.97 -11.93 -19.49
C LEU A 30 -4.40 -12.86 -18.40
N ALA A 31 -4.26 -12.39 -17.17
CA ALA A 31 -3.77 -13.20 -16.05
C ALA A 31 -4.71 -14.39 -15.78
N SER A 32 -6.02 -14.14 -15.72
CA SER A 32 -7.02 -15.17 -15.47
C SER A 32 -7.05 -16.24 -16.59
N ARG A 33 -7.08 -15.80 -17.86
CA ARG A 33 -7.06 -16.74 -18.99
C ARG A 33 -5.74 -17.48 -19.11
N GLY A 34 -4.62 -16.77 -18.90
CA GLY A 34 -3.27 -17.37 -18.94
C GLY A 34 -3.08 -18.42 -17.86
N ALA A 35 -3.50 -18.15 -16.64
CA ALA A 35 -3.41 -19.11 -15.55
C ALA A 35 -4.21 -20.41 -15.84
N ALA A 36 -5.43 -20.28 -16.36
CA ALA A 36 -6.28 -21.43 -16.72
C ALA A 36 -5.69 -22.30 -17.84
N ILE A 37 -4.80 -21.75 -18.67
CA ILE A 37 -4.11 -22.50 -19.73
C ILE A 37 -2.83 -23.14 -19.21
N LEU A 38 -2.10 -22.45 -18.31
CA LEU A 38 -0.77 -22.85 -17.87
C LEU A 38 -0.76 -23.93 -16.81
N VAL A 39 -1.77 -23.96 -15.94
CA VAL A 39 -1.84 -24.91 -14.81
C VAL A 39 -3.26 -25.43 -14.64
N SER A 40 -3.37 -26.60 -13.99
CA SER A 40 -4.66 -27.16 -13.59
C SER A 40 -5.06 -26.69 -12.18
N ASP A 41 -6.37 -26.78 -11.87
CA ASP A 41 -6.83 -26.67 -10.49
C ASP A 41 -6.04 -27.60 -9.56
N PRO A 42 -5.67 -27.15 -8.37
CA PRO A 42 -6.06 -25.94 -7.65
C PRO A 42 -5.04 -24.77 -7.70
N LEU A 43 -4.02 -24.83 -8.54
CA LEU A 43 -2.97 -23.80 -8.61
C LEU A 43 -3.36 -22.56 -9.44
N VAL A 44 -4.45 -22.63 -10.17
CA VAL A 44 -4.93 -21.52 -11.03
C VAL A 44 -5.02 -20.19 -10.29
N PRO A 45 -5.62 -20.09 -9.08
CA PRO A 45 -5.70 -18.81 -8.37
C PRO A 45 -4.35 -18.23 -8.01
N LEU A 46 -3.39 -19.07 -7.59
CA LEU A 46 -2.03 -18.64 -7.26
C LEU A 46 -1.31 -18.05 -8.50
N VAL A 47 -1.34 -18.77 -9.62
CA VAL A 47 -0.69 -18.35 -10.85
C VAL A 47 -1.37 -17.09 -11.41
N GLU A 48 -2.70 -17.00 -11.32
CA GLU A 48 -3.45 -15.79 -11.72
C GLU A 48 -2.97 -14.57 -10.92
N GLN A 49 -2.94 -14.64 -9.59
CA GLN A 49 -2.56 -13.50 -8.76
C GLN A 49 -1.08 -13.12 -8.91
N ALA A 50 -0.19 -14.11 -9.02
CA ALA A 50 1.22 -13.87 -9.29
C ALA A 50 1.41 -13.17 -10.65
N THR A 51 0.79 -13.70 -11.72
CA THR A 51 0.86 -13.11 -13.06
C THR A 51 0.28 -11.70 -13.06
N LEU A 52 -0.88 -11.48 -12.42
CA LEU A 52 -1.48 -10.16 -12.31
C LEU A 52 -0.56 -9.18 -11.59
N ALA A 53 0.03 -9.56 -10.47
CA ALA A 53 0.97 -8.72 -9.72
C ALA A 53 2.15 -8.30 -10.60
N PHE A 54 2.80 -9.25 -11.29
CA PHE A 54 3.91 -8.95 -12.20
C PHE A 54 3.48 -8.05 -13.36
N MET A 55 2.35 -8.35 -14.02
CA MET A 55 1.85 -7.50 -15.10
C MET A 55 1.60 -6.07 -14.62
N LEU A 56 0.98 -5.88 -13.46
CA LEU A 56 0.72 -4.54 -12.93
C LEU A 56 2.00 -3.80 -12.56
N VAL A 57 2.94 -4.45 -11.87
CA VAL A 57 4.22 -3.82 -11.49
C VAL A 57 4.98 -3.35 -12.73
N PHE A 58 5.19 -4.24 -13.70
CA PHE A 58 5.99 -3.92 -14.88
C PHE A 58 5.23 -3.07 -15.91
N GLY A 59 3.94 -3.28 -16.10
CA GLY A 59 3.15 -2.47 -17.01
C GLY A 59 2.97 -1.03 -16.53
N TYR A 60 2.74 -0.82 -15.25
CA TYR A 60 2.71 0.51 -14.67
C TYR A 60 4.10 1.16 -14.63
N ALA A 61 5.17 0.36 -14.45
CA ALA A 61 6.53 0.85 -14.62
C ALA A 61 6.79 1.33 -16.06
N ALA A 62 6.31 0.58 -17.06
CA ALA A 62 6.40 0.99 -18.47
C ALA A 62 5.65 2.32 -18.71
N PHE A 63 4.45 2.50 -18.13
CA PHE A 63 3.74 3.79 -18.21
C PHE A 63 4.54 4.92 -17.55
N GLY A 64 5.12 4.67 -16.38
CA GLY A 64 5.99 5.63 -15.70
C GLY A 64 7.19 6.03 -16.56
N TYR A 65 7.86 5.04 -17.14
CA TYR A 65 9.03 5.25 -17.98
C TYR A 65 8.68 6.03 -19.27
N TRP A 66 7.72 5.54 -20.06
CA TRP A 66 7.43 6.11 -21.38
C TRP A 66 6.63 7.41 -21.32
N LEU A 67 5.61 7.48 -20.46
CA LEU A 67 4.72 8.63 -20.41
C LEU A 67 5.22 9.77 -19.50
N ASN A 68 5.97 9.42 -18.44
CA ASN A 68 6.42 10.37 -17.43
C ASN A 68 7.94 10.50 -17.32
N ARG A 69 8.69 9.74 -18.13
CA ARG A 69 10.17 9.73 -18.14
C ARG A 69 10.79 9.50 -16.76
N GLN A 70 10.19 8.62 -15.99
CA GLN A 70 10.68 8.23 -14.67
C GLN A 70 11.96 7.39 -14.83
N LEU A 71 12.99 7.69 -14.06
CA LEU A 71 14.26 6.95 -14.10
C LEU A 71 14.20 5.65 -13.30
N SER A 72 13.40 5.62 -12.25
CA SER A 72 13.20 4.46 -11.36
C SER A 72 11.72 4.11 -11.25
N PRO A 73 11.02 3.73 -12.34
CA PRO A 73 9.58 3.67 -12.40
C PRO A 73 8.96 2.65 -11.43
N VAL A 74 9.66 1.57 -11.07
CA VAL A 74 9.21 0.61 -10.06
C VAL A 74 9.29 1.22 -8.65
N ALA A 75 10.38 1.91 -8.34
CA ALA A 75 10.54 2.60 -7.06
C ALA A 75 9.54 3.76 -6.93
N ASP A 76 9.34 4.52 -8.01
CA ASP A 76 8.42 5.66 -8.05
C ASP A 76 6.95 5.27 -7.84
N GLN A 77 6.58 4.00 -8.10
CA GLN A 77 5.26 3.45 -7.74
C GLN A 77 5.09 3.20 -6.24
N GLY A 78 6.17 3.29 -5.46
CA GLY A 78 6.18 3.00 -4.03
C GLY A 78 6.72 1.60 -3.68
N LEU A 79 7.34 0.90 -4.64
CA LEU A 79 7.99 -0.41 -4.44
C LEU A 79 9.51 -0.30 -4.24
N GLY A 80 10.04 0.90 -4.05
CA GLY A 80 11.45 1.10 -3.74
C GLY A 80 11.86 0.40 -2.44
N MET A 81 12.90 -0.42 -2.51
CA MET A 81 13.50 -1.09 -1.35
C MET A 81 14.46 -0.11 -0.64
N ARG A 82 13.90 0.96 -0.09
CA ARG A 82 14.65 1.95 0.69
C ARG A 82 15.06 1.38 2.05
N LEU A 83 16.02 2.01 2.70
CA LEU A 83 16.42 1.60 4.05
C LEU A 83 15.19 1.58 4.98
N GLY A 84 15.00 0.47 5.70
CA GLY A 84 13.86 0.28 6.63
C GLY A 84 12.57 -0.23 6.01
N TRP A 85 12.50 -0.53 4.69
CA TRP A 85 11.30 -1.08 4.04
C TRP A 85 10.78 -2.35 4.73
N THR A 86 11.67 -3.21 5.25
CA THR A 86 11.28 -4.42 6.01
C THR A 86 10.55 -4.08 7.31
N GLY A 87 10.97 -2.99 7.98
CA GLY A 87 10.28 -2.46 9.16
C GLY A 87 8.90 -1.91 8.82
N GLU A 88 8.71 -1.32 7.64
CA GLU A 88 7.41 -0.88 7.13
C GLU A 88 6.49 -2.09 6.92
N VAL A 89 7.00 -3.14 6.26
CA VAL A 89 6.27 -4.42 6.10
C VAL A 89 5.88 -5.01 7.44
N ALA A 90 6.82 -5.10 8.39
CA ALA A 90 6.57 -5.68 9.70
C ALA A 90 5.49 -4.90 10.49
N ARG A 91 5.54 -3.57 10.48
CA ARG A 91 4.51 -2.71 11.10
C ARG A 91 3.15 -2.91 10.45
N GLY A 92 3.11 -2.97 9.11
CA GLY A 92 1.89 -3.25 8.37
C GLY A 92 1.33 -4.62 8.70
N LEU A 93 2.17 -5.66 8.64
CA LEU A 93 1.80 -7.04 8.95
C LEU A 93 1.24 -7.18 10.37
N ALA A 94 1.92 -6.61 11.36
CA ALA A 94 1.46 -6.60 12.76
C ALA A 94 0.10 -5.89 12.91
N THR A 95 -0.12 -4.81 12.15
CA THR A 95 -1.40 -4.08 12.18
C THR A 95 -2.52 -4.92 11.54
N GLY A 96 -2.28 -5.53 10.37
CA GLY A 96 -3.27 -6.39 9.70
C GLY A 96 -3.60 -7.64 10.52
N TRP A 97 -2.59 -8.27 11.10
CA TRP A 97 -2.75 -9.41 11.99
C TRP A 97 -3.49 -9.04 13.28
N GLY A 98 -3.10 -7.93 13.92
CA GLY A 98 -3.77 -7.42 15.12
C GLY A 98 -5.25 -7.10 14.87
N LEU A 99 -5.57 -6.51 13.71
CA LEU A 99 -6.95 -6.26 13.30
C LEU A 99 -7.73 -7.56 13.15
N ALA A 100 -7.15 -8.60 12.52
CA ALA A 100 -7.77 -9.91 12.41
C ALA A 100 -8.02 -10.55 13.77
N LEU A 101 -7.05 -10.47 14.68
CA LEU A 101 -7.21 -10.96 16.07
C LEU A 101 -8.35 -10.27 16.80
N VAL A 102 -8.41 -8.94 16.76
CA VAL A 102 -9.47 -8.15 17.42
C VAL A 102 -10.86 -8.50 16.86
N CYS A 103 -10.94 -8.83 15.56
CA CYS A 103 -12.22 -9.26 14.96
C CYS A 103 -12.57 -10.71 15.31
N VAL A 104 -11.62 -11.64 15.21
CA VAL A 104 -11.90 -13.09 15.30
C VAL A 104 -11.96 -13.58 16.73
N LEU A 105 -11.03 -13.12 17.59
CA LEU A 105 -10.88 -13.69 18.94
C LEU A 105 -12.13 -13.56 19.81
N PRO A 106 -12.82 -12.39 19.88
CA PRO A 106 -14.06 -12.27 20.62
C PRO A 106 -15.17 -13.19 20.09
N LEU A 107 -15.23 -13.36 18.76
CA LEU A 107 -16.21 -14.23 18.10
C LEU A 107 -15.93 -15.70 18.41
N ALA A 108 -14.69 -16.13 18.35
CA ALA A 108 -14.30 -17.50 18.67
C ALA A 108 -14.56 -17.84 20.16
N LEU A 109 -14.18 -16.92 21.07
CA LEU A 109 -14.44 -17.09 22.52
C LEU A 109 -15.94 -17.06 22.86
N GLY A 110 -16.73 -16.30 22.11
CA GLY A 110 -18.18 -16.22 22.25
C GLY A 110 -18.95 -17.34 21.54
N GLY A 111 -18.26 -18.32 20.94
CA GLY A 111 -18.91 -19.42 20.20
C GLY A 111 -19.50 -19.03 18.84
N GLY A 112 -19.16 -17.85 18.33
CA GLY A 112 -19.59 -17.39 16.99
C GLY A 112 -18.80 -17.97 15.85
N ILE A 113 -17.66 -18.64 16.13
CA ILE A 113 -16.81 -19.34 15.16
C ILE A 113 -16.35 -20.65 15.78
N ALA A 114 -16.60 -21.77 15.10
CA ALA A 114 -16.02 -23.07 15.44
C ALA A 114 -14.72 -23.26 14.67
N ILE A 115 -13.64 -23.58 15.37
CA ILE A 115 -12.31 -23.80 14.76
C ILE A 115 -11.95 -25.27 14.91
N SER A 116 -11.59 -25.93 13.80
CA SER A 116 -11.06 -27.30 13.75
C SER A 116 -9.66 -27.31 13.15
N ILE A 117 -8.83 -28.26 13.60
CA ILE A 117 -7.45 -28.41 13.13
C ILE A 117 -7.29 -29.81 12.52
N ILE A 118 -6.79 -29.84 11.29
CA ILE A 118 -6.53 -31.07 10.53
C ILE A 118 -5.04 -31.13 10.19
N THR A 119 -4.35 -32.18 10.63
CA THR A 119 -2.89 -32.32 10.54
C THR A 119 -2.43 -33.32 9.49
N HIS A 120 -2.90 -33.23 8.25
CA HIS A 120 -2.35 -34.03 7.16
C HIS A 120 -1.08 -33.40 6.58
N VAL A 121 -0.09 -34.19 6.19
CA VAL A 121 1.18 -33.70 5.64
C VAL A 121 0.96 -32.84 4.39
N SER A 122 0.04 -33.24 3.51
CA SER A 122 -0.32 -32.45 2.32
C SER A 122 -0.91 -31.07 2.64
N ALA A 123 -1.56 -30.91 3.79
CA ALA A 123 -2.14 -29.66 4.23
C ALA A 123 -1.08 -28.55 4.44
N TRP A 124 0.09 -28.93 4.91
CA TRP A 124 1.20 -28.00 5.11
C TRP A 124 1.77 -27.43 3.80
N GLY A 125 1.78 -28.26 2.73
CA GLY A 125 2.15 -27.80 1.39
C GLY A 125 1.16 -26.75 0.88
N TRP A 126 -0.13 -26.96 1.06
CA TRP A 126 -1.16 -26.00 0.70
C TRP A 126 -1.12 -24.74 1.55
N LEU A 127 -0.76 -24.83 2.83
CA LEU A 127 -0.57 -23.65 3.69
C LEU A 127 0.50 -22.71 3.12
N VAL A 128 1.62 -23.25 2.61
CA VAL A 128 2.66 -22.47 1.96
C VAL A 128 2.13 -21.86 0.66
N ALA A 129 1.45 -22.63 -0.18
CA ALA A 129 0.89 -22.13 -1.44
C ALA A 129 -0.14 -21.01 -1.21
N ASP A 130 -1.04 -21.18 -0.25
CA ASP A 130 -2.03 -20.15 0.11
C ASP A 130 -1.36 -18.91 0.72
N THR A 131 -0.28 -19.06 1.49
CA THR A 131 0.50 -17.91 1.99
C THR A 131 1.05 -17.09 0.84
N VAL A 132 1.64 -17.73 -0.16
CA VAL A 132 2.16 -17.08 -1.37
C VAL A 132 1.04 -16.45 -2.20
N PHE A 133 -0.10 -17.15 -2.32
CA PHE A 133 -1.30 -16.61 -2.97
C PHE A 133 -1.77 -15.30 -2.34
N PHE A 134 -1.92 -15.25 -1.01
CA PHE A 134 -2.36 -14.03 -0.33
C PHE A 134 -1.32 -12.91 -0.41
N ALA A 135 -0.01 -13.24 -0.42
CA ALA A 135 1.05 -12.26 -0.60
C ALA A 135 0.97 -11.58 -1.99
N PHE A 136 0.78 -12.37 -3.06
CA PHE A 136 0.60 -11.83 -4.42
C PHE A 136 -0.74 -11.13 -4.58
N THR A 137 -1.83 -11.64 -4.00
CA THR A 137 -3.13 -10.97 -4.00
C THR A 137 -3.04 -9.59 -3.38
N ALA A 138 -2.43 -9.48 -2.20
CA ALA A 138 -2.23 -8.19 -1.53
C ALA A 138 -1.32 -7.26 -2.35
N LEU A 139 -0.26 -7.77 -2.99
CA LEU A 139 0.63 -6.97 -3.84
C LEU A 139 -0.10 -6.45 -5.08
N ALA A 140 -0.83 -7.33 -5.77
CA ALA A 140 -1.61 -6.95 -6.94
C ALA A 140 -2.64 -5.85 -6.62
N GLU A 141 -3.34 -5.98 -5.49
CA GLU A 141 -4.30 -4.97 -5.02
C GLU A 141 -3.60 -3.64 -4.66
N GLU A 142 -2.48 -3.68 -3.93
CA GLU A 142 -1.78 -2.44 -3.58
C GLU A 142 -1.27 -1.71 -4.83
N VAL A 143 -0.69 -2.42 -5.79
CA VAL A 143 -0.21 -1.83 -7.04
C VAL A 143 -1.38 -1.31 -7.88
N ALA A 144 -2.48 -2.07 -7.98
CA ALA A 144 -3.66 -1.66 -8.75
C ALA A 144 -4.29 -0.37 -8.19
N PHE A 145 -4.47 -0.32 -6.85
CA PHE A 145 -5.26 0.73 -6.20
C PHE A 145 -4.44 1.88 -5.63
N ARG A 146 -3.11 1.75 -5.43
CA ARG A 146 -2.22 2.79 -4.85
C ARG A 146 -0.96 3.04 -5.68
N GLY A 147 -0.72 2.25 -6.73
CA GLY A 147 0.39 2.45 -7.66
C GLY A 147 0.19 3.62 -8.63
N TYR A 148 0.62 3.43 -9.86
CA TYR A 148 0.63 4.47 -10.90
C TYR A 148 -0.73 5.15 -11.12
N GLY A 149 -1.81 4.38 -11.22
CA GLY A 149 -3.17 4.93 -11.44
C GLY A 149 -3.59 5.91 -10.35
N PHE A 150 -3.36 5.55 -9.09
CA PHE A 150 -3.64 6.41 -7.94
C PHE A 150 -2.83 7.72 -7.98
N GLN A 151 -1.52 7.60 -8.28
CA GLN A 151 -0.66 8.79 -8.38
C GLN A 151 -1.14 9.76 -9.44
N ARG A 152 -1.54 9.25 -10.61
CA ARG A 152 -2.07 10.09 -11.70
C ARG A 152 -3.41 10.72 -11.32
N PHE A 153 -4.28 9.97 -10.70
CA PHE A 153 -5.57 10.50 -10.24
C PHE A 153 -5.39 11.54 -9.12
N ALA A 154 -4.44 11.32 -8.20
CA ALA A 154 -4.10 12.30 -7.17
C ALA A 154 -3.58 13.63 -7.75
N VAL A 155 -2.83 13.60 -8.86
CA VAL A 155 -2.44 14.81 -9.58
C VAL A 155 -3.65 15.52 -10.21
N ALA A 156 -4.65 14.77 -10.68
CA ALA A 156 -5.82 15.33 -11.33
C ALA A 156 -6.83 15.97 -10.35
N VAL A 157 -7.14 15.28 -9.23
CA VAL A 157 -8.23 15.63 -8.30
C VAL A 157 -7.77 15.92 -6.87
N GLY A 158 -6.48 15.81 -6.61
CA GLY A 158 -5.89 15.94 -5.27
C GLY A 158 -5.87 14.63 -4.48
N PRO A 159 -5.01 14.54 -3.44
CA PRO A 159 -4.78 13.28 -2.71
C PRO A 159 -6.02 12.79 -1.95
N ILE A 160 -6.81 13.68 -1.37
CA ILE A 160 -8.05 13.32 -0.65
C ILE A 160 -9.10 12.80 -1.63
N GLY A 161 -9.31 13.51 -2.75
CA GLY A 161 -10.24 13.09 -3.80
C GLY A 161 -9.85 11.73 -4.39
N ALA A 162 -8.56 11.49 -4.61
CA ALA A 162 -8.05 10.21 -5.08
C ALA A 162 -8.29 9.09 -4.05
N SER A 163 -8.07 9.35 -2.76
CA SER A 163 -8.32 8.35 -1.70
C SER A 163 -9.78 7.92 -1.66
N ILE A 164 -10.70 8.88 -1.69
CA ILE A 164 -12.15 8.60 -1.70
C ILE A 164 -12.55 7.86 -2.99
N GLY A 165 -12.09 8.34 -4.15
CA GLY A 165 -12.40 7.74 -5.45
C GLY A 165 -11.91 6.30 -5.56
N PHE A 166 -10.66 6.02 -5.15
CA PHE A 166 -10.11 4.66 -5.17
C PHE A 166 -10.70 3.75 -4.10
N ALA A 167 -11.06 4.27 -2.92
CA ALA A 167 -11.79 3.50 -1.91
C ALA A 167 -13.18 3.10 -2.41
N ALA A 168 -13.91 4.01 -3.06
CA ALA A 168 -15.19 3.72 -3.68
C ALA A 168 -15.04 2.72 -4.84
N TYR A 169 -14.01 2.88 -5.69
CA TYR A 169 -13.72 1.94 -6.78
C TYR A 169 -13.40 0.54 -6.24
N TYR A 170 -12.57 0.43 -5.20
CA TYR A 170 -12.29 -0.84 -4.53
C TYR A 170 -13.57 -1.48 -3.97
N ALA A 171 -14.42 -0.70 -3.30
CA ALA A 171 -15.68 -1.17 -2.75
C ALA A 171 -16.64 -1.69 -3.86
N ILE A 172 -16.72 -0.99 -5.00
CA ILE A 172 -17.53 -1.43 -6.14
C ILE A 172 -17.01 -2.77 -6.68
N ILE A 173 -15.69 -2.91 -6.90
CA ILE A 173 -15.11 -4.18 -7.36
C ILE A 173 -15.43 -5.32 -6.39
N GLN A 174 -15.30 -5.10 -5.08
CA GLN A 174 -15.62 -6.10 -4.08
C GLN A 174 -17.12 -6.41 -3.99
N SER A 175 -17.99 -5.46 -4.29
CA SER A 175 -19.44 -5.69 -4.31
C SER A 175 -19.91 -6.58 -5.48
N LEU A 176 -19.06 -6.74 -6.51
CA LEU A 176 -19.33 -7.64 -7.64
C LEU A 176 -18.99 -9.11 -7.33
N VAL A 177 -18.35 -9.39 -6.20
CA VAL A 177 -18.05 -10.75 -5.78
C VAL A 177 -19.33 -11.45 -5.32
N PRO A 178 -19.62 -12.66 -5.79
CA PRO A 178 -20.81 -13.42 -5.37
C PRO A 178 -20.88 -13.57 -3.85
N GLY A 179 -22.05 -13.38 -3.25
CA GLY A 179 -22.25 -13.45 -1.79
C GLY A 179 -21.89 -12.15 -1.05
N SER A 180 -21.46 -11.10 -1.75
CA SER A 180 -21.22 -9.79 -1.13
C SER A 180 -22.51 -9.21 -0.52
N SER A 181 -22.35 -8.40 0.52
CA SER A 181 -23.43 -7.74 1.26
C SER A 181 -23.23 -6.21 1.27
N ARG A 182 -24.20 -5.48 1.78
CA ARG A 182 -24.02 -4.05 2.02
C ARG A 182 -22.87 -3.78 3.00
N ALA A 183 -22.71 -4.62 4.01
CA ALA A 183 -21.61 -4.50 4.97
C ALA A 183 -20.26 -4.68 4.25
N SER A 184 -20.12 -5.63 3.32
CA SER A 184 -18.87 -5.86 2.60
C SER A 184 -18.45 -4.66 1.75
N LEU A 185 -19.41 -3.92 1.19
CA LEU A 185 -19.12 -2.67 0.47
C LEU A 185 -18.51 -1.61 1.39
N PHE A 186 -19.11 -1.42 2.58
CA PHE A 186 -18.59 -0.44 3.55
C PHE A 186 -17.26 -0.87 4.17
N VAL A 187 -17.07 -2.17 4.43
CA VAL A 187 -15.81 -2.75 4.89
C VAL A 187 -14.71 -2.52 3.86
N ALA A 188 -14.98 -2.81 2.58
CA ALA A 188 -14.03 -2.58 1.50
C ALA A 188 -13.68 -1.08 1.34
N MET A 189 -14.68 -0.20 1.43
CA MET A 189 -14.45 1.24 1.38
C MET A 189 -13.58 1.73 2.54
N ALA A 190 -13.88 1.30 3.77
CA ALA A 190 -13.10 1.64 4.96
C ALA A 190 -11.66 1.14 4.85
N LEU A 191 -11.47 -0.13 4.44
CA LEU A 191 -10.13 -0.69 4.21
C LEU A 191 -9.39 0.08 3.11
N GLY A 192 -10.08 0.42 2.02
CA GLY A 192 -9.55 1.25 0.95
C GLY A 192 -9.02 2.60 1.44
N LEU A 193 -9.76 3.27 2.34
CA LEU A 193 -9.33 4.54 2.96
C LEU A 193 -8.12 4.35 3.88
N VAL A 194 -8.11 3.30 4.73
CA VAL A 194 -6.98 2.99 5.62
C VAL A 194 -5.70 2.75 4.83
N LEU A 195 -5.78 1.95 3.77
CA LEU A 195 -4.62 1.64 2.91
C LEU A 195 -4.17 2.86 2.09
N SER A 196 -5.11 3.70 1.64
CA SER A 196 -4.76 4.96 0.96
C SER A 196 -4.08 5.94 1.92
N ALA A 197 -4.53 6.01 3.20
CA ALA A 197 -3.87 6.81 4.21
C ALA A 197 -2.44 6.32 4.48
N ALA A 198 -2.22 5.00 4.59
CA ALA A 198 -0.89 4.42 4.74
C ALA A 198 0.03 4.83 3.57
N TYR A 199 -0.45 4.71 2.34
CA TYR A 199 0.30 5.11 1.15
C TYR A 199 0.61 6.61 1.12
N LEU A 200 -0.38 7.46 1.38
CA LEU A 200 -0.18 8.92 1.37
C LEU A 200 0.85 9.38 2.40
N ARG A 201 0.89 8.71 3.55
CA ARG A 201 1.84 9.04 4.62
C ARG A 201 3.26 8.56 4.32
N THR A 202 3.41 7.39 3.72
CA THR A 202 4.73 6.77 3.53
C THR A 202 5.29 6.92 2.12
N ARG A 203 4.44 7.23 1.13
CA ARG A 203 4.78 7.19 -0.31
C ARG A 203 5.35 5.85 -0.74
N ALA A 204 5.09 4.79 0.04
CA ALA A 204 5.48 3.43 -0.27
C ALA A 204 4.29 2.48 -0.09
N LEU A 205 4.32 1.37 -0.81
CA LEU A 205 3.27 0.36 -0.74
C LEU A 205 3.49 -0.63 0.41
N TRP A 206 4.66 -0.61 1.07
CA TRP A 206 5.08 -1.65 2.01
C TRP A 206 4.21 -1.75 3.26
N VAL A 207 3.83 -0.63 3.87
CA VAL A 207 2.90 -0.63 5.03
C VAL A 207 1.52 -1.13 4.59
N GLY A 208 0.99 -0.62 3.47
CA GLY A 208 -0.29 -1.04 2.92
C GLY A 208 -0.31 -2.52 2.57
N TRP A 209 0.71 -2.99 1.86
CA TRP A 209 0.88 -4.41 1.54
C TRP A 209 0.93 -5.29 2.79
N GLY A 210 1.68 -4.87 3.81
CA GLY A 210 1.74 -5.59 5.07
C GLY A 210 0.38 -5.68 5.77
N ILE A 211 -0.38 -4.57 5.84
CA ILE A 211 -1.74 -4.54 6.41
C ILE A 211 -2.67 -5.47 5.63
N ASN A 212 -2.70 -5.36 4.31
CA ASN A 212 -3.60 -6.13 3.45
C ASN A 212 -3.27 -7.63 3.50
N PHE A 213 -1.98 -7.97 3.37
CA PHE A 213 -1.51 -9.35 3.49
C PHE A 213 -1.80 -9.92 4.89
N GLY A 214 -1.41 -9.20 5.96
CA GLY A 214 -1.65 -9.63 7.33
C GLY A 214 -3.13 -9.83 7.64
N TRP A 215 -3.99 -8.94 7.18
CA TRP A 215 -5.44 -9.03 7.32
C TRP A 215 -6.03 -10.27 6.63
N LYS A 216 -5.64 -10.54 5.37
CA LYS A 216 -6.15 -11.68 4.59
C LYS A 216 -5.57 -13.01 5.06
N ALA A 217 -4.24 -13.09 5.14
CA ALA A 217 -3.56 -14.33 5.49
C ALA A 217 -3.91 -14.81 6.90
N SER A 218 -4.00 -13.91 7.88
CA SER A 218 -4.36 -14.31 9.25
C SER A 218 -5.73 -14.97 9.32
N ARG A 219 -6.74 -14.37 8.69
CA ARG A 219 -8.11 -14.90 8.72
C ARG A 219 -8.21 -16.23 7.99
N ALA A 220 -7.58 -16.35 6.82
CA ALA A 220 -7.61 -17.56 6.04
C ALA A 220 -6.78 -18.70 6.65
N LEU A 221 -5.54 -18.41 7.08
CA LEU A 221 -4.56 -19.43 7.42
C LEU A 221 -4.48 -19.71 8.91
N LEU A 222 -4.73 -18.72 9.78
CA LEU A 222 -4.71 -18.91 11.24
C LEU A 222 -6.09 -19.19 11.83
N PHE A 223 -7.16 -18.78 11.15
CA PHE A 223 -8.52 -18.94 11.63
C PHE A 223 -9.41 -19.74 10.68
N GLY A 224 -8.91 -20.11 9.48
CA GLY A 224 -9.63 -20.93 8.52
C GLY A 224 -10.91 -20.31 7.97
N LEU A 225 -11.01 -18.98 8.00
CA LEU A 225 -12.19 -18.25 7.55
C LEU A 225 -12.10 -17.86 6.08
N ALA A 226 -13.23 -17.83 5.40
CA ALA A 226 -13.30 -17.30 4.05
C ALA A 226 -12.82 -15.85 3.96
N VAL A 227 -12.19 -15.49 2.86
CA VAL A 227 -11.77 -14.12 2.51
C VAL A 227 -12.51 -13.71 1.25
N ALA A 228 -13.43 -12.75 1.37
CA ALA A 228 -14.31 -12.32 0.28
C ALA A 228 -15.00 -13.51 -0.44
N GLY A 229 -15.53 -14.46 0.31
CA GLY A 229 -16.22 -15.64 -0.21
C GLY A 229 -15.32 -16.75 -0.75
N VAL A 230 -13.99 -16.58 -0.69
CA VAL A 230 -13.03 -17.60 -1.13
C VAL A 230 -12.44 -18.31 0.08
N ASN A 231 -12.53 -19.62 0.11
CA ASN A 231 -11.86 -20.45 1.11
C ASN A 231 -10.42 -20.74 0.69
N SER A 232 -9.50 -20.84 1.68
CA SER A 232 -8.15 -21.33 1.43
C SER A 232 -8.14 -22.80 1.06
N HIS A 233 -7.12 -23.23 0.32
CA HIS A 233 -6.92 -24.65 -0.02
C HIS A 233 -6.31 -25.44 1.14
N SER A 234 -5.78 -24.74 2.15
CA SER A 234 -5.16 -25.38 3.31
C SER A 234 -6.22 -25.91 4.27
N PRO A 235 -6.34 -27.22 4.45
CA PRO A 235 -7.24 -27.81 5.43
C PRO A 235 -6.67 -27.82 6.86
N VAL A 236 -5.49 -27.22 7.13
CA VAL A 236 -4.84 -27.28 8.45
C VAL A 236 -5.72 -26.65 9.52
N ILE A 237 -6.30 -25.48 9.22
CA ILE A 237 -7.24 -24.81 10.11
C ILE A 237 -8.50 -24.49 9.32
N GLN A 238 -9.64 -24.90 9.84
CA GLN A 238 -10.94 -24.60 9.27
C GLN A 238 -11.79 -23.88 10.30
N GLY A 239 -12.36 -22.75 9.91
CA GLY A 239 -13.22 -21.93 10.74
C GLY A 239 -14.62 -21.86 10.15
N ASP A 240 -15.61 -22.33 10.89
CA ASP A 240 -17.00 -22.29 10.50
C ASP A 240 -17.72 -21.17 11.27
N PRO A 241 -18.33 -20.20 10.58
CA PRO A 241 -19.11 -19.17 11.22
C PRO A 241 -20.42 -19.73 11.77
N MET A 242 -20.60 -19.72 13.09
CA MET A 242 -21.78 -20.22 13.79
C MET A 242 -22.72 -19.11 14.25
N GLY A 243 -22.27 -17.85 14.19
CA GLY A 243 -23.04 -16.69 14.64
C GLY A 243 -23.88 -16.06 13.53
N PRO A 244 -24.69 -15.02 13.87
CA PRO A 244 -25.51 -14.30 12.90
C PRO A 244 -24.65 -13.61 11.85
N PHE A 245 -25.17 -13.53 10.62
CA PHE A 245 -24.45 -13.00 9.46
C PHE A 245 -23.89 -11.57 9.67
N TRP A 246 -24.66 -10.69 10.32
CA TRP A 246 -24.22 -9.30 10.57
C TRP A 246 -23.00 -9.20 11.49
N LEU A 247 -22.74 -10.26 12.25
CA LEU A 247 -21.64 -10.37 13.21
C LEU A 247 -20.43 -11.09 12.60
N THR A 248 -20.65 -12.26 11.97
CA THR A 248 -19.61 -13.14 11.46
C THR A 248 -19.31 -12.94 9.97
N GLY A 249 -20.25 -12.37 9.22
CA GLY A 249 -20.21 -12.31 7.76
C GLY A 249 -20.51 -13.63 7.06
N GLY A 250 -20.83 -14.70 7.82
CA GLY A 250 -21.17 -16.02 7.27
C GLY A 250 -20.10 -16.58 6.33
N GLY A 251 -20.53 -17.26 5.27
CA GLY A 251 -19.64 -17.84 4.27
C GLY A 251 -18.87 -16.82 3.40
N PHE A 252 -19.22 -15.53 3.45
CA PHE A 252 -18.43 -14.47 2.80
C PHE A 252 -17.17 -14.12 3.61
N GLY A 253 -17.18 -14.42 4.90
CA GLY A 253 -16.13 -14.06 5.84
C GLY A 253 -16.36 -12.70 6.50
N LEU A 254 -15.43 -12.31 7.35
CA LEU A 254 -15.55 -11.09 8.17
C LEU A 254 -15.77 -9.81 7.38
N GLU A 255 -15.40 -9.76 6.10
CA GLU A 255 -15.74 -8.63 5.22
C GLU A 255 -17.25 -8.42 5.07
N GLY A 256 -18.07 -9.44 5.31
CA GLY A 256 -19.53 -9.33 5.33
C GLY A 256 -20.13 -8.76 6.62
N SER A 257 -19.30 -8.50 7.64
CA SER A 257 -19.71 -8.13 8.99
C SER A 257 -19.73 -6.61 9.24
N TRP A 258 -20.78 -6.09 9.87
CA TRP A 258 -20.84 -4.68 10.31
C TRP A 258 -19.84 -4.35 11.42
N ILE A 259 -19.54 -5.33 12.30
CA ILE A 259 -18.54 -5.12 13.36
C ILE A 259 -17.17 -4.89 12.74
N THR A 260 -16.82 -5.63 11.71
CA THR A 260 -15.57 -5.45 10.98
C THR A 260 -15.45 -4.04 10.39
N PHE A 261 -16.55 -3.48 9.88
CA PHE A 261 -16.54 -2.09 9.39
C PHE A 261 -16.07 -1.10 10.48
N PHE A 262 -16.66 -1.16 11.68
CA PHE A 262 -16.26 -0.26 12.76
C PHE A 262 -14.83 -0.52 13.25
N LEU A 263 -14.41 -1.78 13.33
CA LEU A 263 -13.06 -2.13 13.76
C LEU A 263 -11.99 -1.69 12.74
N ILE A 264 -12.27 -1.76 11.43
CA ILE A 264 -11.36 -1.24 10.40
C ILE A 264 -11.21 0.28 10.51
N LEU A 265 -12.27 1.02 10.82
CA LEU A 265 -12.16 2.47 11.04
C LEU A 265 -11.21 2.80 12.21
N LEU A 266 -11.15 1.95 13.24
CA LEU A 266 -10.19 2.09 14.33
C LEU A 266 -8.74 1.81 13.90
N ALA A 267 -8.51 1.12 12.78
CA ALA A 267 -7.17 0.95 12.23
C ALA A 267 -6.58 2.27 11.68
N LEU A 268 -7.41 3.25 11.33
CA LEU A 268 -6.95 4.53 10.80
C LEU A 268 -6.00 5.27 11.78
N PRO A 269 -6.39 5.55 13.04
CA PRO A 269 -5.47 6.17 14.00
C PRO A 269 -4.24 5.31 14.27
N VAL A 270 -4.34 3.97 14.21
CA VAL A 270 -3.18 3.08 14.34
C VAL A 270 -2.21 3.32 13.20
N VAL A 271 -2.69 3.39 11.95
CA VAL A 271 -1.84 3.71 10.78
C VAL A 271 -1.14 5.05 10.96
N PHE A 272 -1.84 6.10 11.40
CA PHE A 272 -1.20 7.39 11.68
C PHE A 272 -0.12 7.28 12.77
N ARG A 273 -0.32 6.45 13.77
CA ARG A 273 0.64 6.25 14.87
C ARG A 273 1.89 5.51 14.42
N ILE A 274 1.73 4.39 13.68
CA ILE A 274 2.86 3.54 13.25
C ILE A 274 3.66 4.15 12.10
N THR A 275 3.07 5.10 11.35
CA THR A 275 3.72 5.81 10.25
C THR A 275 4.21 7.21 10.66
N ARG A 276 4.23 7.53 11.95
CA ARG A 276 4.60 8.87 12.42
C ARG A 276 6.01 9.28 11.99
N ASP A 277 6.95 8.34 12.07
CA ASP A 277 8.36 8.55 11.70
C ASP A 277 8.60 8.50 10.18
N LEU A 278 7.60 8.00 9.44
CA LEU A 278 7.64 7.79 8.00
C LEU A 278 6.86 8.86 7.23
N ASP A 279 6.38 9.89 7.92
CA ASP A 279 5.46 10.89 7.37
C ASP A 279 6.13 11.69 6.26
N PHE A 280 5.68 11.46 5.04
CA PHE A 280 6.11 12.24 3.88
C PHE A 280 5.38 13.58 3.86
N ARG A 281 6.11 14.66 4.13
CA ARG A 281 5.53 16.01 4.15
C ARG A 281 5.34 16.52 2.73
N TYR A 282 4.10 16.70 2.33
CA TYR A 282 3.71 17.40 1.10
C TYR A 282 3.74 18.93 1.30
N ASN A 283 4.87 19.47 1.66
CA ASN A 283 4.95 20.92 1.84
C ASN A 283 5.34 21.60 0.52
N ALA A 284 4.67 22.69 0.19
CA ALA A 284 5.13 23.60 -0.85
C ALA A 284 6.54 24.12 -0.50
N PRO A 285 7.41 24.36 -1.48
CA PRO A 285 8.73 24.92 -1.22
C PRO A 285 8.57 26.23 -0.44
N VAL A 286 9.18 26.31 0.74
CA VAL A 286 9.24 27.53 1.54
C VAL A 286 10.35 28.39 0.94
N LEU A 287 10.01 29.59 0.48
CA LEU A 287 11.00 30.60 0.10
C LEU A 287 11.69 31.08 1.38
N VAL A 288 12.99 30.84 1.49
CA VAL A 288 13.79 31.49 2.55
C VAL A 288 13.82 33.00 2.29
N PRO A 289 13.93 33.85 3.33
CA PRO A 289 13.96 35.30 3.19
C PRO A 289 15.01 35.84 2.21
N ALA A 290 16.03 35.05 1.87
CA ALA A 290 17.07 35.34 0.88
C ALA A 290 16.63 35.12 -0.58
N GLY A 291 15.39 34.73 -0.86
CA GLY A 291 14.90 34.47 -2.23
C GLY A 291 15.49 33.21 -2.90
N ILE A 292 16.19 32.38 -2.16
CA ILE A 292 16.74 31.09 -2.68
C ILE A 292 15.69 30.01 -2.51
N PRO A 293 15.23 29.36 -3.58
CA PRO A 293 14.33 28.23 -3.46
C PRO A 293 15.04 27.07 -2.76
N VAL A 294 14.52 26.66 -1.60
CA VAL A 294 14.99 25.46 -0.91
C VAL A 294 14.20 24.28 -1.44
N ASP A 295 14.91 23.27 -1.93
CA ASP A 295 14.31 21.97 -2.26
C ASP A 295 13.90 21.26 -0.96
N LEU A 296 12.66 21.49 -0.53
CA LEU A 296 12.11 20.84 0.66
C LEU A 296 11.91 19.34 0.46
N ASP A 297 11.82 18.88 -0.78
CA ASP A 297 11.81 17.43 -1.05
C ASP A 297 13.19 16.82 -0.74
N ALA A 298 14.27 17.57 -0.90
CA ALA A 298 15.61 17.17 -0.49
C ALA A 298 15.75 17.19 1.04
N ALA A 299 15.23 18.23 1.71
CA ALA A 299 15.22 18.32 3.16
C ALA A 299 14.34 17.25 3.82
N ALA A 300 13.18 16.96 3.24
CA ALA A 300 12.30 15.90 3.70
C ALA A 300 12.92 14.50 3.47
N ARG A 301 13.63 14.30 2.36
CA ARG A 301 14.41 13.07 2.10
C ARG A 301 15.55 12.92 3.11
N ALA A 302 16.32 13.96 3.37
CA ALA A 302 17.40 13.93 4.36
C ALA A 302 16.90 13.67 5.78
N GLN A 303 15.77 14.28 6.19
CA GLN A 303 15.12 13.97 7.47
C GLN A 303 14.63 12.52 7.53
N HIS A 304 14.07 12.01 6.45
CA HIS A 304 13.61 10.64 6.37
C HIS A 304 14.79 9.65 6.45
N GLU A 305 15.86 9.90 5.71
CA GLU A 305 17.10 9.12 5.75
C GLU A 305 17.75 9.15 7.14
N THR A 306 17.77 10.31 7.79
CA THR A 306 18.28 10.45 9.18
C THR A 306 17.41 9.67 10.17
N ALA A 307 16.09 9.77 10.05
CA ALA A 307 15.16 9.04 10.91
C ALA A 307 15.25 7.51 10.72
N MET A 308 15.67 7.07 9.53
CA MET A 308 15.86 5.66 9.20
C MET A 308 17.29 5.16 9.49
N GLY A 309 18.15 5.98 10.07
CA GLY A 309 19.48 5.58 10.53
C GLY A 309 20.55 5.49 9.43
N SER A 310 20.33 6.13 8.27
CA SER A 310 21.29 6.18 7.16
C SER A 310 22.06 7.50 7.10
N ALA A 311 22.37 8.11 8.22
CA ALA A 311 23.15 9.34 8.23
C ALA A 311 24.62 9.06 7.85
N GLU A 312 24.95 9.08 6.57
CA GLU A 312 26.28 9.51 6.16
C GLU A 312 26.46 10.98 6.55
N PRO A 313 27.61 11.35 7.16
CA PRO A 313 27.83 12.75 7.53
C PRO A 313 27.72 13.62 6.28
N ALA A 314 26.91 14.67 6.37
CA ALA A 314 26.75 15.60 5.26
C ALA A 314 28.13 16.11 4.79
N PRO A 315 28.40 16.12 3.48
CA PRO A 315 29.65 16.66 2.97
C PRO A 315 29.81 18.10 3.45
N PRO A 316 31.02 18.54 3.85
CA PRO A 316 31.24 19.86 4.36
C PRO A 316 30.75 20.90 3.35
N ALA A 317 30.09 21.93 3.83
CA ALA A 317 29.58 22.99 2.97
C ALA A 317 30.70 23.55 2.08
N LEU A 318 30.50 23.52 0.76
CA LEU A 318 31.47 23.96 -0.24
C LEU A 318 31.77 25.47 -0.21
N ILE A 319 31.06 26.25 0.62
CA ILE A 319 31.27 27.66 0.79
C ILE A 319 31.54 27.92 2.27
N GLN A 320 32.81 28.05 2.64
CA GLN A 320 33.19 28.70 3.89
C GLN A 320 33.22 30.20 3.64
N ILE A 321 32.24 30.93 4.20
CA ILE A 321 32.32 32.38 4.30
C ILE A 321 33.29 32.61 5.46
N GLY A 322 34.57 32.79 5.14
CA GLY A 322 35.56 33.25 6.10
C GLY A 322 35.19 34.64 6.62
N PRO A 323 35.57 35.02 7.85
CA PRO A 323 35.37 36.37 8.34
C PRO A 323 36.08 37.34 7.38
N ALA A 324 35.42 38.46 7.03
CA ALA A 324 35.97 39.48 6.17
C ALA A 324 37.34 39.92 6.74
N SER A 325 38.37 39.82 5.89
CA SER A 325 39.72 40.29 6.27
C SER A 325 39.62 41.75 6.64
N THR A 326 39.91 42.10 7.88
CA THR A 326 40.09 43.50 8.34
C THR A 326 41.16 44.14 7.50
N PRO A 327 40.92 45.33 6.92
CA PRO A 327 41.95 46.05 6.19
C PRO A 327 43.12 46.39 7.12
N PRO A 328 44.37 46.31 6.63
CA PRO A 328 45.54 46.65 7.44
C PRO A 328 45.49 48.08 7.95
N PRO A 329 45.98 48.40 9.17
CA PRO A 329 45.98 49.75 9.70
C PRO A 329 46.81 50.68 8.82
N ALA A 330 46.27 51.91 8.62
CA ALA A 330 46.93 52.97 7.85
C ALA A 330 48.28 53.30 8.48
N GLN A 331 49.33 53.31 7.66
CA GLN A 331 50.67 53.78 8.10
C GLN A 331 50.62 55.23 8.41
N PRO A 332 51.29 55.73 9.48
CA PRO A 332 51.39 57.13 9.79
C PRO A 332 52.25 57.83 8.73
N PRO A 333 51.97 59.14 8.46
CA PRO A 333 52.73 59.86 7.48
C PRO A 333 54.19 60.05 7.93
N GLN A 334 55.11 59.68 7.06
CA GLN A 334 56.54 59.99 7.26
C GLN A 334 56.78 61.48 7.06
N SER A 335 57.31 62.14 8.07
CA SER A 335 57.80 63.50 8.06
C SER A 335 59.16 63.60 7.40
#